data_2679d1160d61b7daa9a666df4896a66e
#
_entry.id   2679d1160d61b7daa9a666df4896a66e
#
_cell.length_a   1.000
_cell.length_b   1.000
_cell.length_c   1.000
_cell.angle_alpha   90.00
_cell.angle_beta   90.00
_cell.angle_gamma   90.00
#
_symmetry.space_group_name_H-M   'P 1'
#
loop_
_entity.id
_entity.type
_entity.pdbx_description
1 polymer ?
#
loop_
_entity_poly.entity_id
_entity_poly.type
_entity_poly.pdbx_seq_one_letter_code
_entity_poly.pdbx_strand_id
1 'polypeptide(L)'
;MIDLVRALGSPDGLANPYPLYHEMRRRAPVFWAPYDQYEGGRFIISRYDLADAILKDARIWKDASRMGYQEGTVFGKSMLFQDPPDHTRLRGLVNRGFTPAMVAQLAPRVGEIVDFLLDDMIGVGPVDFMAAFAMPLPVIVIAEILGVPAEDRPQFRAWSRVLIAGTDVLTANQETESRSMEATMHLASYFDGLIRERRHRPGPDLVSTLAVLEDADGDRLSHEELLGMCVLLLVAGHETTMNLIGNGLHALLSHPEELERLRQDPGLNESAVEEMLRYDAPVQQGTFRYAGEAVEMAGVRMDAGRTVAVLLGAANRDPEQFPDPDRFDVSRRPNRHLAFGRGIHVCLGAPVARLEARTAWTHILERTGTLEFAAEPVRRPNSVFRGFDALSVRFS
;
A
#
# COMPACT_ATOMS: atom_id res chain seq x y z
N MET A 1 15.57 -22.02 -6.59
CA MET A 1 14.79 -20.95 -5.90
C MET A 1 15.49 -19.59 -5.95
N ILE A 2 16.80 -19.53 -5.70
CA ILE A 2 17.58 -18.28 -5.77
C ILE A 2 17.44 -17.60 -7.14
N ASP A 3 17.52 -18.37 -8.23
CA ASP A 3 17.37 -17.81 -9.59
C ASP A 3 15.99 -17.19 -9.83
N LEU A 4 14.92 -17.74 -9.21
CA LEU A 4 13.58 -17.15 -9.29
C LEU A 4 13.50 -15.82 -8.53
N VAL A 5 14.19 -15.70 -7.39
CA VAL A 5 14.25 -14.43 -6.63
C VAL A 5 15.02 -13.37 -7.42
N ARG A 6 16.17 -13.74 -8.02
CA ARG A 6 16.93 -12.84 -8.92
C ARG A 6 16.10 -12.41 -10.13
N ALA A 7 15.37 -13.36 -10.72
CA ALA A 7 14.48 -13.06 -11.84
C ALA A 7 13.36 -12.08 -11.48
N LEU A 8 12.86 -12.06 -10.24
CA LEU A 8 11.89 -11.04 -9.79
C LEU A 8 12.46 -9.62 -9.87
N GLY A 9 13.77 -9.43 -9.64
CA GLY A 9 14.44 -8.13 -9.76
C GLY A 9 14.86 -7.77 -11.20
N SER A 10 14.69 -8.67 -12.18
CA SER A 10 14.95 -8.37 -13.58
C SER A 10 13.87 -7.48 -14.20
N PRO A 11 14.15 -6.76 -15.31
CA PRO A 11 13.14 -5.97 -16.00
C PRO A 11 11.86 -6.75 -16.32
N ASP A 12 11.98 -7.98 -16.81
CA ASP A 12 10.85 -8.86 -17.15
C ASP A 12 10.07 -9.28 -15.90
N GLY A 13 10.78 -9.63 -14.81
CA GLY A 13 10.16 -10.00 -13.53
C GLY A 13 9.43 -8.83 -12.86
N LEU A 14 9.98 -7.63 -12.94
CA LEU A 14 9.33 -6.41 -12.47
C LEU A 14 8.12 -6.05 -13.35
N ALA A 15 8.21 -6.25 -14.66
CA ALA A 15 7.08 -6.05 -15.57
C ALA A 15 5.94 -7.04 -15.29
N ASN A 16 6.24 -8.34 -15.13
CA ASN A 16 5.25 -9.39 -14.85
C ASN A 16 5.78 -10.47 -13.88
N PRO A 17 5.58 -10.33 -12.57
CA PRO A 17 6.10 -11.28 -11.57
C PRO A 17 5.27 -12.57 -11.46
N TYR A 18 4.05 -12.63 -12.00
CA TYR A 18 3.09 -13.70 -11.74
C TYR A 18 3.56 -15.08 -12.21
N PRO A 19 4.18 -15.28 -13.38
CA PRO A 19 4.75 -16.57 -13.75
C PRO A 19 5.81 -17.06 -12.76
N LEU A 20 6.65 -16.16 -12.24
CA LEU A 20 7.65 -16.50 -11.21
C LEU A 20 6.98 -16.87 -9.88
N TYR A 21 5.93 -16.18 -9.49
CA TYR A 21 5.14 -16.50 -8.29
C TYR A 21 4.48 -17.88 -8.40
N HIS A 22 3.92 -18.24 -9.54
CA HIS A 22 3.38 -19.60 -9.77
C HIS A 22 4.44 -20.66 -9.58
N GLU A 23 5.63 -20.43 -10.14
CA GLU A 23 6.72 -21.38 -10.03
C GLU A 23 7.26 -21.48 -8.59
N MET A 24 7.34 -20.38 -7.85
CA MET A 24 7.70 -20.38 -6.42
C MET A 24 6.71 -21.20 -5.58
N ARG A 25 5.40 -20.97 -5.75
CA ARG A 25 4.37 -21.74 -5.02
C ARG A 25 4.47 -23.23 -5.32
N ARG A 26 4.65 -23.59 -6.59
CA ARG A 26 4.70 -24.98 -7.03
C ARG A 26 5.93 -25.71 -6.51
N ARG A 27 7.12 -25.07 -6.52
CA ARG A 27 8.39 -25.73 -6.14
C ARG A 27 8.62 -25.72 -4.65
N ALA A 28 8.45 -24.58 -4.00
CA ALA A 28 8.68 -24.41 -2.57
C ALA A 28 7.88 -23.19 -2.06
N PRO A 29 6.70 -23.41 -1.49
CA PRO A 29 5.85 -22.30 -0.98
C PRO A 29 6.46 -21.54 0.19
N VAL A 30 7.43 -22.15 0.88
CA VAL A 30 8.30 -21.54 1.91
C VAL A 30 9.75 -21.91 1.60
N PHE A 31 10.64 -20.94 1.52
CA PHE A 31 12.07 -21.19 1.30
C PHE A 31 12.93 -20.01 1.78
N TRP A 32 14.21 -20.30 2.07
CA TRP A 32 15.22 -19.30 2.38
C TRP A 32 15.77 -18.68 1.09
N ALA A 33 15.76 -17.34 1.03
CA ALA A 33 16.39 -16.54 -0.04
C ALA A 33 17.50 -15.69 0.55
N PRO A 34 18.78 -15.91 0.19
CA PRO A 34 19.87 -15.04 0.62
C PRO A 34 19.75 -13.67 -0.06
N TYR A 35 20.27 -12.62 0.56
CA TYR A 35 20.47 -11.32 -0.08
C TYR A 35 21.72 -11.37 -0.95
N ASP A 36 21.65 -10.80 -2.15
CA ASP A 36 22.80 -10.73 -3.04
C ASP A 36 23.81 -9.65 -2.63
N GLN A 37 23.35 -8.61 -1.91
CA GLN A 37 24.13 -7.42 -1.59
C GLN A 37 24.53 -7.29 -0.10
N TYR A 38 23.93 -8.10 0.79
CA TYR A 38 24.15 -8.03 2.23
C TYR A 38 24.32 -9.44 2.82
N GLU A 39 25.08 -9.55 3.91
CA GLU A 39 25.08 -10.79 4.71
C GLU A 39 23.68 -11.04 5.25
N GLY A 40 23.17 -12.27 5.05
CA GLY A 40 21.87 -12.68 5.54
C GLY A 40 20.91 -13.15 4.46
N GLY A 41 19.63 -12.94 4.68
CA GLY A 41 18.57 -13.38 3.78
C GLY A 41 17.21 -13.32 4.47
N ARG A 42 16.21 -13.88 3.82
CA ARG A 42 14.83 -13.91 4.33
C ARG A 42 14.13 -15.20 3.94
N PHE A 43 13.20 -15.66 4.75
CA PHE A 43 12.22 -16.65 4.33
C PHE A 43 11.16 -15.99 3.45
N ILE A 44 10.87 -16.60 2.32
CA ILE A 44 9.84 -16.18 1.37
C ILE A 44 8.64 -17.10 1.52
N ILE A 45 7.44 -16.52 1.65
CA ILE A 45 6.16 -17.24 1.73
C ILE A 45 5.30 -16.79 0.55
N SER A 46 4.84 -17.74 -0.28
CA SER A 46 4.15 -17.44 -1.54
C SER A 46 2.76 -18.07 -1.67
N ARG A 47 2.36 -19.03 -0.80
CA ARG A 47 1.06 -19.69 -0.83
C ARG A 47 0.06 -19.02 0.11
N TYR A 48 -1.20 -18.95 -0.29
CA TYR A 48 -2.24 -18.18 0.40
C TYR A 48 -2.47 -18.61 1.85
N ASP A 49 -2.69 -19.90 2.10
CA ASP A 49 -2.96 -20.44 3.43
C ASP A 49 -1.81 -20.17 4.42
N LEU A 50 -0.57 -20.31 3.93
CA LEU A 50 0.64 -20.03 4.70
C LEU A 50 0.81 -18.51 4.95
N ALA A 51 0.52 -17.70 3.95
CA ALA A 51 0.53 -16.23 4.07
C ALA A 51 -0.52 -15.75 5.08
N ASP A 52 -1.75 -16.27 5.01
CA ASP A 52 -2.81 -15.96 5.97
C ASP A 52 -2.46 -16.40 7.41
N ALA A 53 -1.86 -17.58 7.55
CA ALA A 53 -1.43 -18.11 8.85
C ALA A 53 -0.30 -17.26 9.47
N ILE A 54 0.78 -17.00 8.72
CA ILE A 54 1.95 -16.28 9.23
C ILE A 54 1.63 -14.81 9.56
N LEU A 55 0.70 -14.19 8.84
CA LEU A 55 0.26 -12.81 9.11
C LEU A 55 -0.51 -12.67 10.43
N LYS A 56 -1.00 -13.76 11.00
CA LYS A 56 -1.74 -13.84 12.27
C LYS A 56 -0.92 -14.43 13.41
N ASP A 57 0.25 -14.98 13.13
CA ASP A 57 1.06 -15.68 14.12
C ASP A 57 1.74 -14.69 15.06
N ALA A 58 1.42 -14.76 16.35
CA ALA A 58 1.98 -13.88 17.38
C ALA A 58 3.48 -14.07 17.62
N ARG A 59 4.07 -15.16 17.12
CA ARG A 59 5.52 -15.41 17.15
C ARG A 59 6.27 -14.66 16.06
N ILE A 60 5.56 -14.02 15.14
CA ILE A 60 6.13 -13.27 14.03
C ILE A 60 6.02 -11.78 14.33
N TRP A 61 7.14 -11.16 14.63
CA TRP A 61 7.27 -9.81 15.13
C TRP A 61 7.53 -8.79 14.03
N LYS A 62 7.22 -7.54 14.34
CA LYS A 62 7.48 -6.37 13.51
C LYS A 62 8.55 -5.46 14.11
N ASP A 63 8.68 -5.49 15.43
CA ASP A 63 9.61 -4.68 16.19
C ASP A 63 11.03 -5.22 16.05
N ALA A 64 11.83 -4.55 15.23
CA ALA A 64 13.21 -4.90 14.98
C ALA A 64 14.11 -4.72 16.22
N SER A 65 13.73 -3.85 17.17
CA SER A 65 14.49 -3.64 18.41
C SER A 65 14.55 -4.90 19.28
N ARG A 66 13.49 -5.71 19.26
CA ARG A 66 13.42 -7.02 19.93
C ARG A 66 14.43 -8.04 19.38
N MET A 67 14.94 -7.77 18.17
CA MET A 67 15.99 -8.57 17.51
C MET A 67 17.39 -7.98 17.69
N GLY A 68 17.54 -6.92 18.51
CA GLY A 68 18.81 -6.24 18.74
C GLY A 68 19.21 -5.23 17.67
N TYR A 69 18.33 -4.93 16.70
CA TYR A 69 18.56 -3.85 15.76
C TYR A 69 18.27 -2.51 16.44
N GLN A 70 19.11 -1.51 16.18
CA GLN A 70 18.84 -0.17 16.72
C GLN A 70 17.60 0.44 16.05
N GLU A 71 16.73 1.03 16.85
CA GLU A 71 15.64 1.87 16.35
C GLU A 71 16.24 3.09 15.66
N GLY A 72 16.38 3.03 14.33
CA GLY A 72 17.12 4.05 13.58
C GLY A 72 16.27 5.12 12.94
N THR A 73 14.93 4.99 12.93
CA THR A 73 14.07 5.89 12.16
C THR A 73 12.83 6.30 12.93
N VAL A 74 12.31 7.51 12.61
CA VAL A 74 11.01 8.01 13.08
C VAL A 74 9.88 6.99 12.77
N PHE A 75 9.99 6.25 11.68
CA PHE A 75 9.08 5.16 11.31
C PHE A 75 9.00 4.05 12.37
N GLY A 76 10.11 3.72 13.02
CA GLY A 76 10.18 2.67 14.05
C GLY A 76 9.23 2.89 15.21
N LYS A 77 8.90 4.15 15.53
CA LYS A 77 7.94 4.52 16.59
C LYS A 77 6.47 4.43 16.16
N SER A 78 6.19 4.16 14.88
CA SER A 78 4.81 4.01 14.40
C SER A 78 4.25 2.63 14.73
N MET A 79 2.92 2.51 14.80
CA MET A 79 2.22 1.23 15.04
C MET A 79 2.57 0.13 14.04
N LEU A 80 3.09 0.45 12.85
CA LEU A 80 3.45 -0.52 11.84
C LEU A 80 4.64 -1.40 12.25
N PHE A 81 5.57 -0.84 13.04
CA PHE A 81 6.82 -1.49 13.45
C PHE A 81 6.86 -1.81 14.96
N GLN A 82 5.71 -1.85 15.59
CA GLN A 82 5.58 -2.24 17.00
C GLN A 82 4.80 -3.54 17.12
N ASP A 83 5.06 -4.30 18.19
CA ASP A 83 4.32 -5.48 18.60
C ASP A 83 3.52 -5.21 19.88
N PRO A 84 2.54 -6.04 20.24
CA PRO A 84 1.88 -5.92 21.54
C PRO A 84 2.87 -5.97 22.72
N PRO A 85 2.69 -5.15 23.78
CA PRO A 85 1.49 -4.33 24.01
C PRO A 85 1.45 -2.98 23.27
N ASP A 86 2.61 -2.43 22.85
CA ASP A 86 2.72 -1.09 22.27
C ASP A 86 1.89 -0.93 20.99
N HIS A 87 1.94 -1.94 20.08
CA HIS A 87 1.06 -1.94 18.90
C HIS A 87 -0.41 -1.79 19.30
N THR A 88 -0.89 -2.55 20.29
CA THR A 88 -2.29 -2.55 20.70
C THR A 88 -2.71 -1.17 21.19
N ARG A 89 -1.86 -0.54 22.00
CA ARG A 89 -2.06 0.81 22.52
C ARG A 89 -2.11 1.84 21.39
N LEU A 90 -1.06 1.90 20.58
CA LEU A 90 -0.95 2.84 19.47
C LEU A 90 -2.12 2.69 18.49
N ARG A 91 -2.43 1.44 18.10
CA ARG A 91 -3.54 1.13 17.19
C ARG A 91 -4.89 1.55 17.79
N GLY A 92 -5.08 1.33 19.09
CA GLY A 92 -6.29 1.74 19.82
C GLY A 92 -6.49 3.23 19.78
N LEU A 93 -5.45 4.03 20.03
CA LEU A 93 -5.49 5.48 19.96
C LEU A 93 -5.81 5.97 18.53
N VAL A 94 -5.10 5.47 17.53
CA VAL A 94 -5.29 5.91 16.13
C VAL A 94 -6.64 5.51 15.56
N ASN A 95 -7.16 4.34 15.91
CA ASN A 95 -8.49 3.89 15.49
C ASN A 95 -9.62 4.85 15.90
N ARG A 96 -9.44 5.61 16.99
CA ARG A 96 -10.43 6.64 17.41
C ARG A 96 -10.49 7.83 16.42
N GLY A 97 -9.39 8.11 15.71
CA GLY A 97 -9.35 9.11 14.65
C GLY A 97 -9.81 8.57 13.29
N PHE A 98 -9.69 7.24 13.06
CA PHE A 98 -10.09 6.57 11.82
C PHE A 98 -11.38 5.77 12.00
N THR A 99 -12.50 6.46 12.16
CA THR A 99 -13.79 5.84 12.38
C THR A 99 -14.59 5.67 11.08
N PRO A 100 -15.55 4.73 11.00
CA PRO A 100 -16.48 4.65 9.87
C PRO A 100 -17.23 5.96 9.60
N ALA A 101 -17.53 6.73 10.65
CA ALA A 101 -18.18 8.04 10.53
C ALA A 101 -17.26 9.06 9.85
N MET A 102 -15.96 9.08 10.18
CA MET A 102 -14.98 9.92 9.51
C MET A 102 -14.88 9.56 8.02
N VAL A 103 -14.79 8.28 7.69
CA VAL A 103 -14.74 7.83 6.28
C VAL A 103 -16.01 8.25 5.52
N ALA A 104 -17.19 8.12 6.13
CA ALA A 104 -18.45 8.56 5.53
C ALA A 104 -18.49 10.08 5.28
N GLN A 105 -17.92 10.87 6.19
CA GLN A 105 -17.82 12.33 6.05
C GLN A 105 -16.85 12.76 4.93
N LEU A 106 -15.86 11.92 4.57
CA LEU A 106 -14.96 12.17 3.46
C LEU A 106 -15.62 11.96 2.09
N ALA A 107 -16.67 11.14 1.99
CA ALA A 107 -17.23 10.72 0.72
C ALA A 107 -17.64 11.89 -0.21
N PRO A 108 -18.36 12.93 0.24
CA PRO A 108 -18.67 14.07 -0.62
C PRO A 108 -17.41 14.79 -1.11
N ARG A 109 -16.43 14.96 -0.22
CA ARG A 109 -15.18 15.64 -0.57
C ARG A 109 -14.34 14.87 -1.58
N VAL A 110 -14.26 13.55 -1.43
CA VAL A 110 -13.61 12.68 -2.43
C VAL A 110 -14.31 12.81 -3.79
N GLY A 111 -15.65 12.87 -3.84
CA GLY A 111 -16.41 13.12 -5.06
C GLY A 111 -16.03 14.44 -5.73
N GLU A 112 -15.98 15.54 -4.96
CA GLU A 112 -15.58 16.87 -5.48
C GLU A 112 -14.15 16.84 -6.06
N ILE A 113 -13.21 16.17 -5.38
CA ILE A 113 -11.83 16.06 -5.87
C ILE A 113 -11.78 15.25 -7.16
N VAL A 114 -12.50 14.13 -7.22
CA VAL A 114 -12.59 13.29 -8.43
C VAL A 114 -13.15 14.09 -9.60
N ASP A 115 -14.26 14.83 -9.41
CA ASP A 115 -14.86 15.64 -10.45
C ASP A 115 -13.91 16.74 -10.94
N PHE A 116 -13.25 17.44 -10.02
CA PHE A 116 -12.27 18.46 -10.35
C PHE A 116 -11.12 17.91 -11.22
N LEU A 117 -10.59 16.73 -10.86
CA LEU A 117 -9.50 16.10 -11.63
C LEU A 117 -9.98 15.61 -13.00
N LEU A 118 -11.22 15.13 -13.12
CA LEU A 118 -11.80 14.69 -14.39
C LEU A 118 -12.10 15.85 -15.32
N ASP A 119 -12.50 17.01 -14.81
CA ASP A 119 -12.76 18.22 -15.61
C ASP A 119 -11.54 18.67 -16.41
N ASP A 120 -10.33 18.49 -15.84
CA ASP A 120 -9.07 18.82 -16.52
C ASP A 120 -8.62 17.77 -17.54
N MET A 121 -9.28 16.60 -17.61
CA MET A 121 -8.83 15.46 -18.43
C MET A 121 -9.77 15.12 -19.59
N ILE A 122 -11.08 15.27 -19.39
CA ILE A 122 -12.07 14.86 -20.39
C ILE A 122 -12.06 15.84 -21.56
N GLY A 123 -11.92 15.31 -22.81
CA GLY A 123 -11.93 16.09 -24.03
C GLY A 123 -10.62 16.80 -24.41
N VAL A 124 -9.55 16.61 -23.61
CA VAL A 124 -8.25 17.29 -23.86
C VAL A 124 -7.35 16.51 -24.84
N GLY A 125 -7.67 15.24 -25.13
CA GLY A 125 -6.84 14.34 -25.93
C GLY A 125 -6.11 13.32 -25.05
N PRO A 126 -4.97 12.76 -25.51
CA PRO A 126 -4.20 11.84 -24.67
C PRO A 126 -3.63 12.52 -23.42
N VAL A 127 -3.86 11.91 -22.24
CA VAL A 127 -3.35 12.40 -20.96
C VAL A 127 -2.62 11.27 -20.23
N ASP A 128 -1.63 11.61 -19.43
CA ASP A 128 -1.04 10.66 -18.48
C ASP A 128 -1.93 10.56 -17.23
N PHE A 129 -2.69 9.49 -17.14
CA PHE A 129 -3.63 9.22 -16.05
C PHE A 129 -2.95 9.16 -14.69
N MET A 130 -1.70 8.66 -14.63
CA MET A 130 -0.97 8.62 -13.36
C MET A 130 -0.71 10.04 -12.85
N ALA A 131 -0.22 10.92 -13.70
CA ALA A 131 0.13 12.29 -13.33
C ALA A 131 -1.11 13.17 -13.11
N ALA A 132 -2.15 13.01 -13.94
CA ALA A 132 -3.33 13.87 -13.94
C ALA A 132 -4.40 13.45 -12.92
N PHE A 133 -4.50 12.15 -12.57
CA PHE A 133 -5.59 11.64 -11.75
C PHE A 133 -5.15 10.71 -10.61
N ALA A 134 -4.51 9.56 -10.96
CA ALA A 134 -4.29 8.49 -9.98
C ALA A 134 -3.41 8.92 -8.81
N MET A 135 -2.45 9.83 -9.04
CA MET A 135 -1.57 10.35 -8.02
C MET A 135 -2.14 11.56 -7.27
N PRO A 136 -2.72 12.60 -7.93
CA PRO A 136 -3.29 13.74 -7.23
C PRO A 136 -4.39 13.35 -6.25
N LEU A 137 -5.30 12.45 -6.61
CA LEU A 137 -6.45 12.10 -5.77
C LEU A 137 -6.04 11.67 -4.36
N PRO A 138 -5.28 10.59 -4.13
CA PRO A 138 -4.94 10.16 -2.78
C PRO A 138 -3.98 11.13 -2.07
N VAL A 139 -3.14 11.88 -2.79
CA VAL A 139 -2.29 12.92 -2.18
C VAL A 139 -3.14 14.02 -1.58
N ILE A 140 -4.16 14.50 -2.30
CA ILE A 140 -5.07 15.53 -1.79
C ILE A 140 -5.85 15.00 -0.58
N VAL A 141 -6.41 13.79 -0.68
CA VAL A 141 -7.22 13.19 0.39
C VAL A 141 -6.40 13.01 1.66
N ILE A 142 -5.21 12.39 1.61
CA ILE A 142 -4.40 12.18 2.83
C ILE A 142 -3.87 13.50 3.40
N ALA A 143 -3.53 14.45 2.55
CA ALA A 143 -3.09 15.78 2.98
C ALA A 143 -4.21 16.52 3.73
N GLU A 144 -5.45 16.47 3.24
CA GLU A 144 -6.61 17.06 3.93
C GLU A 144 -6.91 16.34 5.25
N ILE A 145 -6.84 15.00 5.29
CA ILE A 145 -6.99 14.22 6.53
C ILE A 145 -5.95 14.65 7.58
N LEU A 146 -4.69 14.83 7.18
CA LEU A 146 -3.60 15.22 8.09
C LEU A 146 -3.51 16.71 8.38
N GLY A 147 -4.32 17.55 7.72
CA GLY A 147 -4.30 18.99 7.87
C GLY A 147 -3.08 19.66 7.24
N VAL A 148 -2.52 19.08 6.19
CA VAL A 148 -1.41 19.63 5.40
C VAL A 148 -1.94 20.68 4.43
N PRO A 149 -1.40 21.91 4.41
CA PRO A 149 -1.76 22.98 3.48
C PRO A 149 -1.60 22.55 2.01
N ALA A 150 -2.45 23.13 1.14
CA ALA A 150 -2.45 22.78 -0.28
C ALA A 150 -1.13 23.08 -0.99
N GLU A 151 -0.50 24.19 -0.59
CA GLU A 151 0.79 24.65 -1.11
C GLU A 151 1.95 23.71 -0.83
N ASP A 152 1.87 22.90 0.23
CA ASP A 152 2.92 21.97 0.63
C ASP A 152 2.81 20.59 -0.05
N ARG A 153 1.66 20.26 -0.65
CA ARG A 153 1.39 18.95 -1.26
C ARG A 153 2.42 18.51 -2.32
N PRO A 154 2.92 19.40 -3.21
CA PRO A 154 3.96 19.02 -4.18
C PRO A 154 5.25 18.54 -3.51
N GLN A 155 5.64 19.18 -2.41
CA GLN A 155 6.85 18.83 -1.65
C GLN A 155 6.70 17.47 -0.95
N PHE A 156 5.52 17.20 -0.37
CA PHE A 156 5.20 15.90 0.21
C PHE A 156 5.30 14.77 -0.81
N ARG A 157 4.74 14.96 -1.98
CA ARG A 157 4.83 14.03 -3.09
C ARG A 157 6.28 13.71 -3.45
N ALA A 158 7.13 14.74 -3.55
CA ALA A 158 8.55 14.57 -3.89
C ALA A 158 9.28 13.72 -2.82
N TRP A 159 9.13 14.05 -1.54
CA TRP A 159 9.77 13.31 -0.46
C TRP A 159 9.29 11.86 -0.35
N SER A 160 7.98 11.64 -0.45
CA SER A 160 7.42 10.30 -0.36
C SER A 160 7.88 9.38 -1.49
N ARG A 161 7.96 9.89 -2.74
CA ARG A 161 8.47 9.12 -3.87
C ARG A 161 9.92 8.67 -3.64
N VAL A 162 10.76 9.55 -3.10
CA VAL A 162 12.16 9.24 -2.78
C VAL A 162 12.25 8.20 -1.67
N LEU A 163 11.44 8.35 -0.61
CA LEU A 163 11.40 7.40 0.50
C LEU A 163 11.04 5.98 0.02
N ILE A 164 10.00 5.86 -0.80
CA ILE A 164 9.52 4.57 -1.30
C ILE A 164 10.55 3.88 -2.19
N ALA A 165 11.32 4.62 -2.99
CA ALA A 165 12.36 4.05 -3.83
C ALA A 165 13.45 3.31 -3.00
N GLY A 166 13.73 3.74 -1.77
CA GLY A 166 14.68 3.09 -0.87
C GLY A 166 14.14 1.86 -0.12
N THR A 167 12.86 1.52 -0.27
CA THR A 167 12.26 0.37 0.45
C THR A 167 12.36 -0.96 -0.29
N ASP A 168 12.77 -0.97 -1.54
CA ASP A 168 12.84 -2.16 -2.38
C ASP A 168 14.21 -2.82 -2.35
N VAL A 169 14.37 -3.86 -1.56
CA VAL A 169 15.63 -4.59 -1.39
C VAL A 169 16.16 -5.29 -2.66
N LEU A 170 15.35 -5.41 -3.72
CA LEU A 170 15.81 -5.99 -4.99
C LEU A 170 16.35 -4.95 -5.96
N THR A 171 15.98 -3.68 -5.80
CA THR A 171 16.34 -2.59 -6.71
C THR A 171 17.09 -1.44 -6.00
N ALA A 172 17.01 -1.35 -4.67
CA ALA A 172 17.69 -0.32 -3.89
C ALA A 172 19.22 -0.49 -3.93
N ASN A 173 19.91 0.63 -3.82
CA ASN A 173 21.35 0.72 -3.67
C ASN A 173 21.69 1.79 -2.63
N GLN A 174 22.96 1.94 -2.29
CA GLN A 174 23.44 2.87 -1.26
C GLN A 174 22.96 4.32 -1.49
N GLU A 175 22.88 4.77 -2.75
CA GLU A 175 22.41 6.12 -3.08
C GLU A 175 20.91 6.25 -2.79
N THR A 176 20.08 5.29 -3.25
CA THR A 176 18.63 5.32 -3.01
C THR A 176 18.30 5.20 -1.52
N GLU A 177 19.05 4.42 -0.75
CA GLU A 177 18.92 4.31 0.70
C GLU A 177 19.26 5.64 1.40
N SER A 178 20.38 6.27 1.03
CA SER A 178 20.79 7.56 1.60
C SER A 178 19.75 8.67 1.32
N ARG A 179 19.27 8.75 0.08
CA ARG A 179 18.21 9.71 -0.30
C ARG A 179 16.89 9.44 0.40
N SER A 180 16.52 8.17 0.61
CA SER A 180 15.34 7.76 1.36
C SER A 180 15.43 8.22 2.82
N MET A 181 16.60 8.09 3.44
CA MET A 181 16.83 8.57 4.80
C MET A 181 16.69 10.09 4.89
N GLU A 182 17.26 10.84 3.95
CA GLU A 182 17.14 12.30 3.87
C GLU A 182 15.67 12.73 3.72
N ALA A 183 14.92 12.09 2.82
CA ALA A 183 13.49 12.36 2.64
C ALA A 183 12.68 12.08 3.92
N THR A 184 13.04 11.02 4.66
CA THR A 184 12.43 10.71 5.97
C THR A 184 12.68 11.82 6.98
N MET A 185 13.91 12.38 7.04
CA MET A 185 14.24 13.49 7.94
C MET A 185 13.48 14.77 7.57
N HIS A 186 13.31 15.08 6.29
CA HIS A 186 12.52 16.23 5.84
C HIS A 186 11.05 16.09 6.25
N LEU A 187 10.44 14.92 6.03
CA LEU A 187 9.07 14.64 6.47
C LEU A 187 8.92 14.75 7.98
N ALA A 188 9.88 14.21 8.74
CA ALA A 188 9.87 14.30 10.19
C ALA A 188 9.96 15.76 10.67
N SER A 189 10.86 16.56 10.10
CA SER A 189 11.01 17.98 10.44
C SER A 189 9.73 18.78 10.16
N TYR A 190 9.08 18.51 9.02
CA TYR A 190 7.84 19.18 8.67
C TYR A 190 6.71 18.83 9.66
N PHE A 191 6.50 17.55 9.93
CA PHE A 191 5.44 17.14 10.87
C PHE A 191 5.74 17.56 12.31
N ASP A 192 7.00 17.66 12.72
CA ASP A 192 7.36 18.26 14.02
C ASP A 192 6.80 19.69 14.14
N GLY A 193 6.99 20.50 13.11
CA GLY A 193 6.45 21.86 13.03
C GLY A 193 4.91 21.88 13.07
N LEU A 194 4.27 21.04 12.25
CA LEU A 194 2.81 20.95 12.19
C LEU A 194 2.20 20.48 13.51
N ILE A 195 2.76 19.47 14.16
CA ILE A 195 2.30 18.97 15.47
C ILE A 195 2.38 20.07 16.52
N ARG A 196 3.49 20.83 16.57
CA ARG A 196 3.64 21.95 17.51
C ARG A 196 2.57 23.01 17.25
N GLU A 197 2.33 23.38 16.01
CA GLU A 197 1.28 24.32 15.63
C GLU A 197 -0.10 23.83 16.09
N ARG A 198 -0.46 22.58 15.78
CA ARG A 198 -1.76 22.00 16.10
C ARG A 198 -2.01 21.83 17.59
N ARG A 199 -0.97 21.63 18.40
CA ARG A 199 -1.09 21.66 19.88
C ARG A 199 -1.49 23.03 20.40
N HIS A 200 -1.08 24.11 19.73
CA HIS A 200 -1.43 25.48 20.13
C HIS A 200 -2.74 25.97 19.48
N ARG A 201 -3.00 25.52 18.25
CA ARG A 201 -4.17 25.90 17.44
C ARG A 201 -4.76 24.65 16.78
N PRO A 202 -5.58 23.87 17.50
CA PRO A 202 -6.19 22.67 16.94
C PRO A 202 -7.11 23.02 15.75
N GLY A 203 -7.00 22.20 14.68
CA GLY A 203 -7.87 22.26 13.51
C GLY A 203 -8.84 21.04 13.46
N PRO A 204 -9.64 20.92 12.43
CA PRO A 204 -10.52 19.77 12.22
C PRO A 204 -9.81 18.55 11.61
N ASP A 205 -8.48 18.49 11.68
CA ASP A 205 -7.64 17.48 11.08
C ASP A 205 -7.26 16.35 12.07
N LEU A 206 -6.73 15.25 11.50
CA LEU A 206 -6.34 14.08 12.28
C LEU A 206 -5.14 14.37 13.19
N VAL A 207 -4.17 15.19 12.76
CA VAL A 207 -3.01 15.54 13.57
C VAL A 207 -3.47 16.27 14.83
N SER A 208 -4.40 17.22 14.69
CA SER A 208 -5.03 17.92 15.84
C SER A 208 -5.74 16.94 16.77
N THR A 209 -6.53 16.02 16.20
CA THR A 209 -7.25 15.00 16.98
C THR A 209 -6.28 14.11 17.77
N LEU A 210 -5.26 13.55 17.10
CA LEU A 210 -4.30 12.65 17.73
C LEU A 210 -3.37 13.34 18.73
N ALA A 211 -3.09 14.63 18.54
CA ALA A 211 -2.23 15.41 19.43
C ALA A 211 -2.81 15.62 20.83
N VAL A 212 -4.14 15.52 20.97
CA VAL A 212 -4.88 15.76 22.23
C VAL A 212 -5.64 14.52 22.73
N LEU A 213 -5.66 13.46 21.91
CA LEU A 213 -6.41 12.25 22.22
C LEU A 213 -5.81 11.54 23.42
N GLU A 214 -6.65 11.18 24.38
CA GLU A 214 -6.35 10.44 25.59
C GLU A 214 -7.25 9.21 25.68
N ASP A 215 -6.70 8.05 26.05
CA ASP A 215 -7.51 6.86 26.27
C ASP A 215 -8.19 6.83 27.65
N ALA A 216 -8.89 5.71 27.95
CA ALA A 216 -9.63 5.58 29.20
C ALA A 216 -8.71 5.54 30.45
N ASP A 217 -7.44 5.19 30.27
CA ASP A 217 -6.44 5.09 31.32
C ASP A 217 -5.56 6.36 31.42
N GLY A 218 -5.86 7.39 30.59
CA GLY A 218 -5.12 8.65 30.51
C GLY A 218 -3.88 8.56 29.63
N ASP A 219 -3.71 7.51 28.83
CA ASP A 219 -2.57 7.33 27.94
C ASP A 219 -2.74 8.15 26.64
N ARG A 220 -1.63 8.65 26.13
CA ARG A 220 -1.56 9.52 24.94
C ARG A 220 -0.42 9.06 24.02
N LEU A 221 -0.46 9.50 22.78
CA LEU A 221 0.71 9.38 21.91
C LEU A 221 1.82 10.31 22.41
N SER A 222 3.02 9.79 22.59
CA SER A 222 4.20 10.62 22.77
C SER A 222 4.43 11.47 21.50
N HIS A 223 5.31 12.48 21.62
CA HIS A 223 5.62 13.32 20.46
C HIS A 223 6.25 12.49 19.32
N GLU A 224 7.16 11.58 19.64
CA GLU A 224 7.83 10.72 18.68
C GLU A 224 6.88 9.70 18.03
N GLU A 225 5.96 9.14 18.81
CA GLU A 225 4.92 8.22 18.29
C GLU A 225 3.96 8.94 17.35
N LEU A 226 3.51 10.14 17.70
CA LEU A 226 2.66 10.96 16.84
C LEU A 226 3.39 11.33 15.54
N LEU A 227 4.66 11.73 15.65
CA LEU A 227 5.51 12.05 14.50
C LEU A 227 5.67 10.84 13.57
N GLY A 228 6.04 9.68 14.12
CA GLY A 228 6.15 8.43 13.37
C GLY A 228 4.83 8.03 12.71
N MET A 229 3.71 8.28 13.40
CA MET A 229 2.38 8.01 12.88
C MET A 229 2.01 8.93 11.71
N CYS A 230 2.30 10.24 11.78
CA CYS A 230 2.06 11.20 10.69
C CYS A 230 2.84 10.83 9.44
N VAL A 231 4.14 10.50 9.58
CA VAL A 231 4.98 10.05 8.46
C VAL A 231 4.44 8.74 7.86
N LEU A 232 4.08 7.76 8.71
CA LEU A 232 3.49 6.50 8.25
C LEU A 232 2.21 6.74 7.44
N LEU A 233 1.26 7.49 7.98
CA LEU A 233 -0.06 7.70 7.37
C LEU A 233 0.06 8.43 6.03
N LEU A 234 0.96 9.42 5.94
CA LEU A 234 1.20 10.10 4.68
C LEU A 234 1.71 9.12 3.62
N VAL A 235 2.80 8.42 3.90
CA VAL A 235 3.47 7.55 2.92
C VAL A 235 2.58 6.37 2.52
N ALA A 236 1.95 5.71 3.50
CA ALA A 236 1.09 4.57 3.24
C ALA A 236 -0.24 4.97 2.56
N GLY A 237 -0.73 6.18 2.79
CA GLY A 237 -2.06 6.61 2.36
C GLY A 237 -2.17 6.94 0.88
N HIS A 238 -1.11 7.46 0.24
CA HIS A 238 -1.25 7.88 -1.16
C HIS A 238 -0.64 6.91 -2.18
N GLU A 239 0.58 6.40 -1.94
CA GLU A 239 1.28 5.57 -2.92
C GLU A 239 0.52 4.29 -3.27
N THR A 240 -0.04 3.64 -2.26
CA THR A 240 -0.78 2.39 -2.44
C THR A 240 -2.11 2.60 -3.16
N THR A 241 -2.82 3.68 -2.85
CA THR A 241 -4.10 4.01 -3.48
C THR A 241 -3.90 4.51 -4.92
N MET A 242 -2.85 5.30 -5.18
CA MET A 242 -2.44 5.67 -6.53
C MET A 242 -2.21 4.41 -7.40
N ASN A 243 -1.47 3.45 -6.87
CA ASN A 243 -1.20 2.20 -7.58
C ASN A 243 -2.47 1.35 -7.75
N LEU A 244 -3.40 1.33 -6.77
CA LEU A 244 -4.70 0.67 -6.91
C LEU A 244 -5.49 1.23 -8.10
N ILE A 245 -5.57 2.55 -8.21
CA ILE A 245 -6.33 3.23 -9.27
C ILE A 245 -5.65 3.00 -10.63
N GLY A 246 -4.33 3.16 -10.71
CA GLY A 246 -3.58 2.93 -11.95
C GLY A 246 -3.60 1.49 -12.43
N ASN A 247 -3.37 0.52 -11.52
CA ASN A 247 -3.45 -0.91 -11.84
C ASN A 247 -4.87 -1.33 -12.21
N GLY A 248 -5.88 -0.74 -11.55
CA GLY A 248 -7.28 -0.97 -11.86
C GLY A 248 -7.64 -0.50 -13.27
N LEU A 249 -7.19 0.71 -13.68
CA LEU A 249 -7.38 1.20 -15.03
C LEU A 249 -6.72 0.28 -16.05
N HIS A 250 -5.47 -0.07 -15.83
CA HIS A 250 -4.76 -0.99 -16.72
C HIS A 250 -5.47 -2.33 -16.84
N ALA A 251 -5.97 -2.89 -15.73
CA ALA A 251 -6.71 -4.15 -15.75
C ALA A 251 -8.01 -4.04 -16.57
N LEU A 252 -8.79 -2.98 -16.37
CA LEU A 252 -10.02 -2.75 -17.13
C LEU A 252 -9.76 -2.57 -18.63
N LEU A 253 -8.75 -1.78 -19.00
CA LEU A 253 -8.42 -1.56 -20.41
C LEU A 253 -7.82 -2.79 -21.08
N SER A 254 -7.17 -3.68 -20.32
CA SER A 254 -6.65 -4.95 -20.81
C SER A 254 -7.74 -6.05 -20.92
N HIS A 255 -8.92 -5.80 -20.33
CA HIS A 255 -10.08 -6.72 -20.34
C HIS A 255 -11.34 -5.92 -20.71
N PRO A 256 -11.50 -5.52 -21.97
CA PRO A 256 -12.59 -4.63 -22.38
C PRO A 256 -13.99 -5.21 -22.13
N GLU A 257 -14.13 -6.53 -22.12
CA GLU A 257 -15.36 -7.21 -21.74
C GLU A 257 -15.75 -6.98 -20.28
N GLU A 258 -14.77 -6.91 -19.38
CA GLU A 258 -15.02 -6.65 -17.96
C GLU A 258 -15.28 -5.14 -17.71
N LEU A 259 -14.64 -4.25 -18.46
CA LEU A 259 -14.95 -2.82 -18.47
C LEU A 259 -16.41 -2.58 -18.90
N GLU A 260 -16.85 -3.22 -19.99
CA GLU A 260 -18.22 -3.09 -20.48
C GLU A 260 -19.25 -3.64 -19.47
N ARG A 261 -18.95 -4.80 -18.85
CA ARG A 261 -19.80 -5.35 -17.78
C ARG A 261 -19.96 -4.38 -16.61
N LEU A 262 -18.87 -3.73 -16.19
CA LEU A 262 -18.88 -2.75 -15.11
C LEU A 262 -19.66 -1.47 -15.47
N ARG A 263 -19.63 -1.06 -16.76
CA ARG A 263 -20.45 0.05 -17.26
C ARG A 263 -21.94 -0.29 -17.24
N GLN A 264 -22.29 -1.49 -17.66
CA GLN A 264 -23.69 -1.94 -17.73
C GLN A 264 -24.31 -2.20 -16.36
N ASP A 265 -23.50 -2.61 -15.37
CA ASP A 265 -23.93 -2.88 -14.00
C ASP A 265 -23.04 -2.14 -12.98
N PRO A 266 -23.38 -0.88 -12.64
CA PRO A 266 -22.67 -0.12 -11.60
C PRO A 266 -22.67 -0.79 -10.23
N GLY A 267 -23.59 -1.74 -9.96
CA GLY A 267 -23.64 -2.54 -8.74
C GLY A 267 -22.43 -3.45 -8.56
N LEU A 268 -21.66 -3.69 -9.63
CA LEU A 268 -20.38 -4.42 -9.59
C LEU A 268 -19.21 -3.60 -9.08
N ASN A 269 -19.34 -2.27 -8.93
CA ASN A 269 -18.21 -1.40 -8.56
C ASN A 269 -17.49 -1.86 -7.27
N GLU A 270 -18.25 -2.30 -6.27
CA GLU A 270 -17.65 -2.82 -5.03
C GLU A 270 -16.81 -4.08 -5.28
N SER A 271 -17.34 -5.08 -5.98
CA SER A 271 -16.59 -6.31 -6.29
C SER A 271 -15.45 -6.06 -7.26
N ALA A 272 -15.58 -5.13 -8.20
CA ALA A 272 -14.54 -4.73 -9.13
C ALA A 272 -13.31 -4.15 -8.40
N VAL A 273 -13.51 -3.28 -7.41
CA VAL A 273 -12.40 -2.74 -6.60
C VAL A 273 -11.69 -3.84 -5.80
N GLU A 274 -12.44 -4.79 -5.21
CA GLU A 274 -11.81 -5.94 -4.54
C GLU A 274 -11.05 -6.83 -5.53
N GLU A 275 -11.55 -6.98 -6.77
CA GLU A 275 -10.84 -7.73 -7.80
C GLU A 275 -9.58 -7.02 -8.31
N MET A 276 -9.61 -5.71 -8.47
CA MET A 276 -8.39 -4.92 -8.78
C MET A 276 -7.32 -5.12 -7.69
N LEU A 277 -7.71 -5.07 -6.42
CA LEU A 277 -6.83 -5.32 -5.27
C LEU A 277 -6.25 -6.74 -5.28
N ARG A 278 -7.03 -7.73 -5.67
CA ARG A 278 -6.57 -9.11 -5.78
C ARG A 278 -5.66 -9.31 -7.00
N TYR A 279 -6.14 -8.88 -8.17
CA TYR A 279 -5.57 -9.22 -9.47
C TYR A 279 -4.21 -8.57 -9.70
N ASP A 280 -4.05 -7.28 -9.42
CA ASP A 280 -2.77 -6.57 -9.55
C ASP A 280 -2.53 -5.69 -8.30
N ALA A 281 -2.31 -6.39 -7.16
CA ALA A 281 -2.19 -5.76 -5.86
C ALA A 281 -1.14 -4.63 -5.85
N PRO A 282 -1.46 -3.44 -5.32
CA PRO A 282 -0.50 -2.34 -5.17
C PRO A 282 0.74 -2.70 -4.37
N VAL A 283 0.56 -3.58 -3.39
CA VAL A 283 1.64 -4.09 -2.53
C VAL A 283 1.85 -5.56 -2.84
N GLN A 284 2.96 -5.88 -3.50
CA GLN A 284 3.31 -7.24 -3.89
C GLN A 284 3.92 -8.03 -2.74
N GLN A 285 4.65 -7.36 -1.86
CA GLN A 285 5.29 -7.94 -0.69
C GLN A 285 4.90 -7.17 0.56
N GLY A 286 4.40 -7.87 1.59
CA GLY A 286 4.15 -7.29 2.90
C GLY A 286 5.43 -6.76 3.55
N THR A 287 5.29 -5.76 4.42
CA THR A 287 6.43 -5.20 5.19
C THR A 287 7.15 -6.28 5.98
N PHE A 288 8.44 -6.10 6.19
CA PHE A 288 9.32 -7.07 6.87
C PHE A 288 8.76 -7.52 8.23
N ARG A 289 9.01 -8.78 8.52
CA ARG A 289 8.72 -9.44 9.79
C ARG A 289 9.90 -10.27 10.22
N TYR A 290 9.91 -10.62 11.50
CA TYR A 290 10.97 -11.42 12.12
C TYR A 290 10.34 -12.60 12.85
N ALA A 291 10.93 -13.80 12.72
CA ALA A 291 10.58 -14.92 13.56
C ALA A 291 11.12 -14.63 14.98
N GLY A 292 10.24 -14.30 15.93
CA GLY A 292 10.61 -14.07 17.33
C GLY A 292 10.99 -15.37 18.04
N GLU A 293 10.41 -16.47 17.61
CA GLU A 293 10.67 -17.84 18.04
C GLU A 293 10.84 -18.72 16.81
N ALA A 294 11.34 -19.94 16.99
CA ALA A 294 11.39 -20.90 15.90
C ALA A 294 9.98 -21.30 15.47
N VAL A 295 9.69 -21.19 14.19
CA VAL A 295 8.40 -21.54 13.57
C VAL A 295 8.63 -22.58 12.49
N GLU A 296 7.83 -23.64 12.50
CA GLU A 296 7.81 -24.62 11.40
C GLU A 296 6.59 -24.37 10.51
N MET A 297 6.81 -24.31 9.18
CA MET A 297 5.77 -24.08 8.22
C MET A 297 6.04 -24.84 6.92
N ALA A 298 5.09 -25.67 6.49
CA ALA A 298 5.23 -26.53 5.30
C ALA A 298 6.52 -27.38 5.31
N GLY A 299 6.93 -27.91 6.47
CA GLY A 299 8.15 -28.70 6.65
C GLY A 299 9.46 -27.90 6.64
N VAL A 300 9.38 -26.56 6.60
CA VAL A 300 10.54 -25.67 6.67
C VAL A 300 10.60 -25.03 8.05
N ARG A 301 11.73 -25.22 8.75
CA ARG A 301 12.01 -24.56 10.03
C ARG A 301 12.60 -23.16 9.79
N MET A 302 11.95 -22.15 10.32
CA MET A 302 12.44 -20.78 10.41
C MET A 302 12.93 -20.55 11.84
N ASP A 303 14.24 -20.39 12.01
CA ASP A 303 14.81 -20.15 13.34
C ASP A 303 14.52 -18.71 13.81
N ALA A 304 14.52 -18.52 15.13
CA ALA A 304 14.39 -17.21 15.75
C ALA A 304 15.42 -16.21 15.18
N GLY A 305 15.04 -14.95 15.04
CA GLY A 305 15.88 -13.89 14.49
C GLY A 305 15.86 -13.79 12.96
N ARG A 306 15.24 -14.73 12.24
CA ARG A 306 15.21 -14.70 10.79
C ARG A 306 14.12 -13.79 10.25
N THR A 307 14.47 -13.04 9.21
CA THR A 307 13.51 -12.19 8.47
C THR A 307 12.56 -13.04 7.64
N VAL A 308 11.30 -12.63 7.61
CA VAL A 308 10.21 -13.28 6.87
C VAL A 308 9.55 -12.27 5.94
N ALA A 309 9.42 -12.63 4.67
CA ALA A 309 8.72 -11.86 3.64
C ALA A 309 7.53 -12.64 3.10
N VAL A 310 6.36 -12.01 3.07
CA VAL A 310 5.12 -12.59 2.54
C VAL A 310 4.83 -11.96 1.19
N LEU A 311 4.81 -12.77 0.13
CA LEU A 311 4.46 -12.33 -1.22
C LEU A 311 2.92 -12.27 -1.35
N LEU A 312 2.35 -11.09 -1.05
CA LEU A 312 0.89 -10.87 -1.10
C LEU A 312 0.34 -11.03 -2.52
N GLY A 313 1.07 -10.52 -3.53
CA GLY A 313 0.72 -10.68 -4.93
C GLY A 313 0.71 -12.15 -5.37
N ALA A 314 1.63 -12.96 -4.86
CA ALA A 314 1.64 -14.40 -5.09
C ALA A 314 0.44 -15.10 -4.44
N ALA A 315 0.16 -14.79 -3.18
CA ALA A 315 -0.96 -15.35 -2.43
C ALA A 315 -2.31 -15.00 -3.07
N ASN A 316 -2.46 -13.77 -3.57
CA ASN A 316 -3.68 -13.31 -4.24
C ASN A 316 -3.94 -13.96 -5.61
N ARG A 317 -2.96 -14.66 -6.17
CA ARG A 317 -3.05 -15.45 -7.40
C ARG A 317 -2.90 -16.95 -7.15
N ASP A 318 -3.19 -17.40 -5.92
CA ASP A 318 -3.11 -18.82 -5.56
C ASP A 318 -4.34 -19.59 -6.08
N PRO A 319 -4.16 -20.61 -6.96
CA PRO A 319 -5.27 -21.39 -7.50
C PRO A 319 -5.99 -22.24 -6.44
N GLU A 320 -5.35 -22.56 -5.33
CA GLU A 320 -5.97 -23.27 -4.20
C GLU A 320 -7.03 -22.39 -3.49
N GLN A 321 -6.87 -21.07 -3.56
CA GLN A 321 -7.78 -20.10 -2.94
C GLN A 321 -8.73 -19.46 -3.95
N PHE A 322 -8.26 -19.18 -5.16
CA PHE A 322 -9.01 -18.47 -6.19
C PHE A 322 -9.10 -19.30 -7.46
N PRO A 323 -10.26 -19.86 -7.82
CA PRO A 323 -10.45 -20.50 -9.11
C PRO A 323 -10.10 -19.53 -10.25
N ASP A 324 -9.39 -20.02 -11.26
CA ASP A 324 -8.90 -19.22 -12.40
C ASP A 324 -8.23 -17.90 -11.91
N PRO A 325 -7.13 -17.99 -11.12
CA PRO A 325 -6.58 -16.84 -10.40
C PRO A 325 -6.04 -15.74 -11.32
N ASP A 326 -5.67 -16.12 -12.56
CA ASP A 326 -5.13 -15.20 -13.56
C ASP A 326 -6.21 -14.55 -14.44
N ARG A 327 -7.47 -14.94 -14.27
CA ARG A 327 -8.61 -14.26 -14.87
C ARG A 327 -9.00 -13.06 -14.03
N PHE A 328 -9.10 -11.89 -14.66
CA PHE A 328 -9.71 -10.70 -14.07
C PHE A 328 -11.24 -10.81 -14.20
N ASP A 329 -11.98 -10.70 -13.11
CA ASP A 329 -13.44 -10.86 -13.07
C ASP A 329 -14.05 -9.86 -12.07
N VAL A 330 -14.63 -8.78 -12.58
CA VAL A 330 -15.23 -7.70 -11.77
C VAL A 330 -16.36 -8.14 -10.85
N SER A 331 -16.92 -9.34 -11.09
CA SER A 331 -17.98 -9.93 -10.27
C SER A 331 -17.51 -10.99 -9.29
N ARG A 332 -16.18 -11.25 -9.19
CA ARG A 332 -15.64 -12.33 -8.35
C ARG A 332 -16.15 -12.29 -6.91
N ARG A 333 -16.80 -13.35 -6.51
CA ARG A 333 -17.28 -13.58 -5.13
C ARG A 333 -17.22 -15.08 -4.80
N PRO A 334 -16.68 -15.51 -3.62
CA PRO A 334 -16.02 -14.67 -2.61
C PRO A 334 -14.65 -14.18 -3.10
N ASN A 335 -14.21 -13.01 -2.61
CA ASN A 335 -12.89 -12.43 -2.93
C ASN A 335 -12.14 -12.07 -1.63
N ARG A 336 -11.55 -13.08 -0.97
CA ARG A 336 -10.86 -12.94 0.33
C ARG A 336 -9.37 -12.66 0.13
N HIS A 337 -9.02 -11.67 -0.68
CA HIS A 337 -7.64 -11.33 -0.95
C HIS A 337 -6.87 -10.80 0.28
N LEU A 338 -5.53 -10.82 0.19
CA LEU A 338 -4.60 -10.37 1.22
C LEU A 338 -3.97 -8.99 0.91
N ALA A 339 -4.51 -8.21 -0.03
CA ALA A 339 -3.92 -6.93 -0.42
C ALA A 339 -3.81 -5.92 0.74
N PHE A 340 -4.69 -6.01 1.73
CA PHE A 340 -4.65 -5.23 2.97
C PHE A 340 -3.99 -5.94 4.16
N GLY A 341 -3.32 -7.06 3.92
CA GLY A 341 -2.76 -7.90 4.98
C GLY A 341 -3.81 -8.62 5.82
N ARG A 342 -3.39 -9.16 6.96
CA ARG A 342 -4.21 -9.87 7.94
C ARG A 342 -3.66 -9.68 9.36
N GLY A 343 -4.44 -10.11 10.37
CA GLY A 343 -4.04 -10.06 11.77
C GLY A 343 -4.08 -8.65 12.34
N ILE A 344 -3.29 -8.41 13.37
CA ILE A 344 -3.26 -7.14 14.11
C ILE A 344 -2.81 -5.96 13.24
N HIS A 345 -1.96 -6.20 12.24
CA HIS A 345 -1.46 -5.21 11.29
C HIS A 345 -2.31 -5.08 10.01
N VAL A 346 -3.56 -5.52 10.01
CA VAL A 346 -4.46 -5.26 8.88
C VAL A 346 -4.53 -3.75 8.58
N CYS A 347 -4.54 -3.40 7.30
CA CYS A 347 -4.46 -1.99 6.87
C CYS A 347 -5.51 -1.11 7.54
N LEU A 348 -5.06 -0.06 8.21
CA LEU A 348 -5.93 0.96 8.84
C LEU A 348 -6.71 1.75 7.77
N GLY A 349 -6.02 2.14 6.69
CA GLY A 349 -6.57 2.96 5.60
C GLY A 349 -7.45 2.20 4.61
N ALA A 350 -7.68 0.89 4.78
CA ALA A 350 -8.47 0.09 3.83
C ALA A 350 -9.87 0.68 3.50
N PRO A 351 -10.64 1.24 4.46
CA PRO A 351 -11.90 1.89 4.14
C PRO A 351 -11.76 3.14 3.28
N VAL A 352 -10.71 3.95 3.50
CA VAL A 352 -10.44 5.18 2.72
C VAL A 352 -10.01 4.82 1.31
N ALA A 353 -9.07 3.88 1.13
CA ALA A 353 -8.62 3.42 -0.18
C ALA A 353 -9.78 2.85 -1.02
N ARG A 354 -10.69 2.09 -0.39
CA ARG A 354 -11.92 1.60 -1.04
C ARG A 354 -12.85 2.73 -1.43
N LEU A 355 -13.05 3.72 -0.55
CA LEU A 355 -13.86 4.89 -0.84
C LEU A 355 -13.31 5.63 -2.07
N GLU A 356 -12.02 5.96 -2.07
CA GLU A 356 -11.38 6.67 -3.17
C GLU A 356 -11.52 5.90 -4.50
N ALA A 357 -11.18 4.60 -4.50
CA ALA A 357 -11.26 3.79 -5.71
C ALA A 357 -12.71 3.65 -6.22
N ARG A 358 -13.69 3.37 -5.34
CA ARG A 358 -15.09 3.25 -5.75
C ARG A 358 -15.65 4.57 -6.31
N THR A 359 -15.36 5.69 -5.65
CA THR A 359 -15.77 7.01 -6.12
C THR A 359 -15.13 7.33 -7.45
N ALA A 360 -13.83 7.08 -7.60
CA ALA A 360 -13.13 7.27 -8.87
C ALA A 360 -13.78 6.48 -10.01
N TRP A 361 -14.03 5.18 -9.83
CA TRP A 361 -14.64 4.36 -10.88
C TRP A 361 -16.08 4.74 -11.18
N THR A 362 -16.90 5.10 -10.18
CA THR A 362 -18.25 5.60 -10.43
C THR A 362 -18.22 6.82 -11.35
N HIS A 363 -17.46 7.86 -10.99
CA HIS A 363 -17.45 9.11 -11.75
C HIS A 363 -16.74 8.95 -13.12
N ILE A 364 -15.66 8.18 -13.21
CA ILE A 364 -15.00 7.89 -14.49
C ILE A 364 -16.00 7.25 -15.46
N LEU A 365 -16.67 6.18 -15.04
CA LEU A 365 -17.57 5.41 -15.91
C LEU A 365 -18.83 6.18 -16.27
N GLU A 366 -19.36 7.04 -15.39
CA GLU A 366 -20.51 7.90 -15.66
C GLU A 366 -20.19 9.04 -16.61
N ARG A 367 -18.96 9.59 -16.54
CA ARG A 367 -18.57 10.81 -17.28
C ARG A 367 -17.81 10.54 -18.57
N THR A 368 -17.39 9.30 -18.85
CA THR A 368 -16.60 8.96 -20.03
C THR A 368 -17.33 7.96 -20.92
N GLY A 369 -17.41 8.24 -22.22
CA GLY A 369 -17.95 7.32 -23.23
C GLY A 369 -16.94 6.26 -23.61
N THR A 370 -15.81 6.65 -24.21
CA THR A 370 -14.70 5.74 -24.52
C THR A 370 -13.54 5.96 -23.56
N LEU A 371 -12.82 4.88 -23.32
CA LEU A 371 -11.65 4.84 -22.48
C LEU A 371 -10.67 3.84 -23.10
N GLU A 372 -9.52 4.31 -23.56
CA GLU A 372 -8.56 3.49 -24.29
C GLU A 372 -7.11 3.90 -24.01
N PHE A 373 -6.17 2.96 -24.18
CA PHE A 373 -4.75 3.31 -24.16
C PHE A 373 -4.39 4.21 -25.34
N ALA A 374 -3.65 5.30 -25.07
CA ALA A 374 -3.11 6.20 -26.09
C ALA A 374 -1.63 5.93 -26.39
N ALA A 375 -0.92 5.26 -25.48
CA ALA A 375 0.45 4.77 -25.65
C ALA A 375 0.69 3.54 -24.77
N GLU A 376 1.80 2.85 -25.00
CA GLU A 376 2.23 1.71 -24.18
C GLU A 376 2.42 2.13 -22.73
N PRO A 377 1.83 1.41 -21.75
CA PRO A 377 2.00 1.68 -20.33
C PRO A 377 3.45 1.51 -19.86
N VAL A 378 3.95 2.44 -19.02
CA VAL A 378 5.30 2.37 -18.45
C VAL A 378 5.21 1.88 -17.00
N ARG A 379 5.58 0.61 -16.78
CA ARG A 379 5.63 0.03 -15.43
C ARG A 379 6.76 0.63 -14.61
N ARG A 380 6.49 0.89 -13.32
CA ARG A 380 7.52 1.28 -12.36
C ARG A 380 8.39 0.06 -12.01
N PRO A 381 9.73 0.19 -12.04
CA PRO A 381 10.63 -0.89 -11.67
C PRO A 381 10.77 -1.01 -10.15
N ASN A 382 9.74 -1.54 -9.48
CA ASN A 382 9.71 -1.76 -8.03
C ASN A 382 9.04 -3.11 -7.72
N SER A 383 9.71 -3.95 -6.91
CA SER A 383 9.23 -5.30 -6.59
C SER A 383 8.26 -5.33 -5.40
N VAL A 384 8.20 -4.25 -4.60
CA VAL A 384 7.34 -4.13 -3.41
C VAL A 384 6.05 -3.39 -3.75
N PHE A 385 6.18 -2.21 -4.37
CA PHE A 385 5.06 -1.36 -4.76
C PHE A 385 4.84 -1.40 -6.27
N ARG A 386 3.83 -2.16 -6.68
CA ARG A 386 3.52 -2.37 -8.10
C ARG A 386 2.57 -1.30 -8.63
N GLY A 387 2.99 -0.61 -9.68
CA GLY A 387 2.24 0.46 -10.31
C GLY A 387 2.86 0.89 -11.63
N PHE A 388 2.49 2.07 -12.08
CA PHE A 388 2.98 2.67 -13.31
C PHE A 388 3.68 4.01 -13.05
N ASP A 389 4.71 4.30 -13.83
CA ASP A 389 5.32 5.63 -13.90
C ASP A 389 4.54 6.52 -14.87
N ALA A 390 3.97 5.93 -15.94
CA ALA A 390 3.10 6.62 -16.88
C ALA A 390 2.03 5.66 -17.44
N LEU A 391 0.81 6.18 -17.62
CA LEU A 391 -0.32 5.46 -18.18
C LEU A 391 -1.10 6.43 -19.09
N SER A 392 -0.68 6.50 -20.37
CA SER A 392 -1.30 7.40 -21.34
C SER A 392 -2.62 6.83 -21.84
N VAL A 393 -3.68 7.61 -21.66
CA VAL A 393 -5.05 7.23 -22.05
C VAL A 393 -5.77 8.35 -22.76
N ARG A 394 -6.83 7.99 -23.49
CA ARG A 394 -7.77 8.94 -24.10
C ARG A 394 -9.16 8.69 -23.51
N PHE A 395 -9.81 9.80 -23.16
CA PHE A 395 -11.19 9.88 -22.72
C PHE A 395 -12.02 10.64 -23.77
N SER A 396 -13.20 10.14 -24.06
CA SER A 396 -14.15 10.87 -24.91
C SER A 396 -15.56 10.79 -24.33
#